data_fe52f6f4fbe686036aa8215006162f9b
#
_entry.id   fe52f6f4fbe686036aa8215006162f9b
#
_cell.length_a   1.000
_cell.length_b   1.000
_cell.length_c   1.000
_cell.angle_alpha   90.00
_cell.angle_beta   90.00
_cell.angle_gamma   90.00
#
_symmetry.space_group_name_H-M   'P 1'
#
loop_
_entity.id
_entity.type
_entity.pdbx_description
1 polymer ?
#
loop_
_entity_poly.entity_id
_entity_poly.type
_entity_poly.pdbx_seq_one_letter_code
_entity_poly.pdbx_strand_id
1 'polypeptide(L)'
;MMTKRVLVGTLLSLALGGAAAVGTAAPKSAGGRFITVSSTTSTTDSGLFEHLLPLFKAKTGIDVRVVSQGTGQALDTGRRGDADVVLVHAKAQEEKFVADGFGVERKPLMYNDFVLIGPKGDPAGVKGSSDIVSALKAIRDKAAPFVSRGDKSGTHSAELDLWKAAGIEIEQAKGPWYREIGQGMGAALNTSSAMNAYVLSDRASWLNFRNRGDLDIVVEGDRRLFNQYGVILVNPARHPHVKKADGQAFIDWLVSSEGQKAIADYVIGGRPVFFPNAEKQGV
;
A
#
# COMPACT_ATOMS: atom_id res chain seq x y z
N MET A 1 35.76 -35.65 -87.88
CA MET A 1 35.31 -34.61 -88.81
C MET A 1 34.96 -33.40 -87.99
N MET A 2 35.88 -32.46 -88.01
CA MET A 2 35.78 -31.08 -88.44
C MET A 2 34.67 -30.29 -87.79
N THR A 3 35.10 -29.46 -86.88
CA THR A 3 35.31 -27.97 -86.91
C THR A 3 34.01 -27.19 -86.79
N LYS A 4 33.87 -26.27 -85.84
CA LYS A 4 34.35 -24.87 -85.92
C LYS A 4 34.15 -24.15 -84.59
N ARG A 5 35.20 -23.44 -84.19
CA ARG A 5 35.20 -22.39 -83.18
C ARG A 5 34.46 -21.16 -83.71
N VAL A 6 33.71 -20.48 -82.88
CA VAL A 6 33.46 -19.04 -82.95
C VAL A 6 33.59 -18.41 -81.55
N LEU A 7 34.48 -17.49 -81.48
CA LEU A 7 34.79 -16.58 -80.37
C LEU A 7 33.97 -15.32 -80.55
N VAL A 8 33.26 -14.87 -79.56
CA VAL A 8 32.80 -13.46 -79.49
C VAL A 8 32.81 -13.07 -78.03
N GLY A 9 33.45 -12.26 -77.63
CA GLY A 9 33.94 -11.06 -77.10
C GLY A 9 33.03 -10.46 -76.03
N THR A 10 33.65 -10.31 -74.94
CA THR A 10 33.65 -9.37 -73.79
C THR A 10 32.66 -8.24 -73.84
N LEU A 11 31.96 -8.06 -72.70
CA LEU A 11 31.75 -6.72 -72.12
C LEU A 11 31.57 -6.84 -70.60
N LEU A 12 32.55 -6.31 -69.88
CA LEU A 12 32.62 -6.24 -68.44
C LEU A 12 31.81 -5.00 -67.98
N SER A 13 30.70 -5.18 -67.31
CA SER A 13 29.94 -4.11 -66.68
C SER A 13 30.11 -4.21 -65.17
N LEU A 14 30.89 -3.29 -64.62
CA LEU A 14 31.02 -3.07 -63.17
C LEU A 14 29.72 -2.42 -62.67
N ALA A 15 28.93 -3.16 -61.91
CA ALA A 15 27.81 -2.60 -61.12
C ALA A 15 28.30 -2.44 -59.67
N LEU A 16 28.51 -1.19 -59.24
CA LEU A 16 28.65 -0.86 -57.82
C LEU A 16 27.31 -1.11 -57.14
N GLY A 17 27.20 -2.22 -56.42
CA GLY A 17 26.11 -2.49 -55.51
C GLY A 17 26.30 -1.77 -54.19
N GLY A 18 25.60 -0.67 -53.98
CA GLY A 18 25.50 -0.03 -52.67
C GLY A 18 24.81 -0.96 -51.67
N ALA A 19 25.52 -1.40 -50.65
CA ALA A 19 24.94 -2.13 -49.52
C ALA A 19 24.13 -1.16 -48.66
N ALA A 20 22.82 -1.18 -48.84
CA ALA A 20 21.90 -0.54 -47.90
C ALA A 20 21.96 -1.33 -46.59
N ALA A 21 22.50 -0.72 -45.54
CA ALA A 21 22.44 -1.25 -44.18
C ALA A 21 21.00 -1.22 -43.73
N VAL A 22 20.34 -2.35 -43.81
CA VAL A 22 19.02 -2.57 -43.15
C VAL A 22 19.29 -2.61 -41.65
N GLY A 23 19.10 -1.50 -40.96
CA GLY A 23 19.09 -1.44 -39.51
C GLY A 23 17.94 -2.31 -39.01
N THR A 24 18.26 -3.51 -38.53
CA THR A 24 17.31 -4.33 -37.78
C THR A 24 17.06 -3.62 -36.44
N ALA A 25 15.98 -2.84 -36.36
CA ALA A 25 15.44 -2.41 -35.09
C ALA A 25 15.11 -3.66 -34.29
N ALA A 26 15.79 -3.85 -33.15
CA ALA A 26 15.47 -4.91 -32.21
C ALA A 26 13.97 -4.81 -31.86
N PRO A 27 13.22 -5.93 -31.81
CA PRO A 27 11.83 -5.89 -31.45
C PRO A 27 11.70 -5.26 -30.06
N LYS A 28 11.01 -4.12 -29.93
CA LYS A 28 10.55 -3.61 -28.67
C LYS A 28 9.75 -4.74 -28.03
N SER A 29 10.20 -5.22 -26.85
CA SER A 29 9.48 -6.22 -26.07
C SER A 29 8.04 -5.72 -25.89
N ALA A 30 7.07 -6.52 -26.29
CA ALA A 30 5.64 -6.23 -26.20
C ALA A 30 5.11 -6.26 -24.76
N GLY A 31 5.97 -6.27 -23.74
CA GLY A 31 5.65 -6.09 -22.33
C GLY A 31 5.83 -4.63 -21.93
N GLY A 32 4.74 -3.89 -21.69
CA GLY A 32 4.81 -2.52 -21.19
C GLY A 32 5.68 -2.43 -19.91
N ARG A 33 6.31 -1.28 -19.69
CA ARG A 33 7.07 -0.99 -18.45
C ARG A 33 6.16 -1.18 -17.24
N PHE A 34 6.62 -1.90 -16.25
CA PHE A 34 5.87 -2.06 -14.98
C PHE A 34 6.81 -2.17 -13.79
N ILE A 35 6.26 -1.81 -12.63
CA ILE A 35 6.86 -2.07 -11.31
C ILE A 35 5.92 -2.91 -10.46
N THR A 36 6.48 -3.58 -9.46
CA THR A 36 5.72 -4.25 -8.40
C THR A 36 5.81 -3.44 -7.11
N VAL A 37 4.64 -3.09 -6.56
CA VAL A 37 4.52 -2.39 -5.28
C VAL A 37 3.94 -3.35 -4.25
N SER A 38 4.69 -3.65 -3.20
CA SER A 38 4.17 -4.39 -2.05
C SER A 38 3.49 -3.43 -1.08
N SER A 39 2.23 -3.69 -0.76
CA SER A 39 1.42 -2.81 0.08
C SER A 39 0.45 -3.59 0.97
N THR A 40 -0.39 -2.87 1.71
CA THR A 40 -1.33 -3.49 2.66
C THR A 40 -2.72 -3.69 2.07
N THR A 41 -3.43 -4.71 2.57
CA THR A 41 -4.84 -4.96 2.21
C THR A 41 -5.70 -3.76 2.54
N SER A 42 -5.49 -3.10 3.68
CA SER A 42 -6.24 -1.90 4.05
C SER A 42 -6.02 -0.73 3.09
N THR A 43 -4.80 -0.56 2.54
CA THR A 43 -4.53 0.46 1.51
C THR A 43 -5.28 0.13 0.21
N THR A 44 -5.30 -1.13 -0.21
CA THR A 44 -6.04 -1.57 -1.40
C THR A 44 -7.55 -1.41 -1.18
N ASP A 45 -8.06 -1.90 -0.04
CA ASP A 45 -9.50 -1.86 0.29
C ASP A 45 -10.03 -0.42 0.43
N SER A 46 -9.14 0.55 0.69
CA SER A 46 -9.52 1.97 0.73
C SER A 46 -9.91 2.54 -0.63
N GLY A 47 -9.53 1.90 -1.75
CA GLY A 47 -9.76 2.40 -3.10
C GLY A 47 -8.73 3.43 -3.58
N LEU A 48 -7.73 3.79 -2.76
CA LEU A 48 -6.74 4.81 -3.12
C LEU A 48 -5.94 4.46 -4.37
N PHE A 49 -5.52 3.20 -4.52
CA PHE A 49 -4.76 2.77 -5.70
C PHE A 49 -5.57 2.86 -6.99
N GLU A 50 -6.87 2.58 -6.95
CA GLU A 50 -7.76 2.73 -8.10
C GLU A 50 -7.82 4.19 -8.59
N HIS A 51 -7.65 5.14 -7.68
CA HIS A 51 -7.59 6.56 -8.01
C HIS A 51 -6.20 7.00 -8.50
N LEU A 52 -5.11 6.59 -7.83
CA LEU A 52 -3.77 7.10 -8.11
C LEU A 52 -3.08 6.45 -9.32
N LEU A 53 -3.20 5.12 -9.48
CA LEU A 53 -2.39 4.39 -10.45
C LEU A 53 -2.71 4.73 -11.90
N PRO A 54 -3.97 4.99 -12.31
CA PRO A 54 -4.27 5.47 -13.65
C PRO A 54 -3.60 6.81 -13.98
N LEU A 55 -3.52 7.73 -13.00
CA LEU A 55 -2.89 9.05 -13.18
C LEU A 55 -1.39 8.90 -13.43
N PHE A 56 -0.72 8.09 -12.61
CA PHE A 56 0.70 7.81 -12.78
C PHE A 56 1.00 7.13 -14.12
N LYS A 57 0.20 6.12 -14.49
CA LYS A 57 0.34 5.40 -15.75
C LYS A 57 0.14 6.32 -16.96
N ALA A 58 -0.87 7.19 -16.94
CA ALA A 58 -1.12 8.15 -18.00
C ALA A 58 0.07 9.11 -18.21
N LYS A 59 0.73 9.52 -17.13
CA LYS A 59 1.89 10.41 -17.15
C LYS A 59 3.18 9.75 -17.63
N THR A 60 3.43 8.49 -17.20
CA THR A 60 4.76 7.87 -17.34
C THR A 60 4.80 6.66 -18.27
N GLY A 61 3.65 6.08 -18.58
CA GLY A 61 3.53 4.79 -19.28
C GLY A 61 3.96 3.58 -18.45
N ILE A 62 4.27 3.77 -17.15
CA ILE A 62 4.65 2.69 -16.24
C ILE A 62 3.40 2.12 -15.59
N ASP A 63 3.22 0.82 -15.71
CA ASP A 63 2.17 0.09 -15.01
C ASP A 63 2.60 -0.24 -13.58
N VAL A 64 1.72 -0.11 -12.59
CA VAL A 64 2.00 -0.46 -11.20
C VAL A 64 1.17 -1.66 -10.82
N ARG A 65 1.85 -2.74 -10.46
CA ARG A 65 1.23 -3.98 -10.00
C ARG A 65 1.33 -4.06 -8.49
N VAL A 66 0.19 -3.98 -7.82
CA VAL A 66 0.13 -4.02 -6.36
C VAL A 66 0.00 -5.46 -5.86
N VAL A 67 0.88 -5.83 -4.94
CA VAL A 67 0.79 -7.06 -4.14
C VAL A 67 0.26 -6.68 -2.76
N SER A 68 -1.00 -7.01 -2.51
CA SER A 68 -1.74 -6.62 -1.32
C SER A 68 -1.64 -7.70 -0.24
N GLN A 69 -1.12 -7.37 0.95
CA GLN A 69 -0.84 -8.33 2.04
C GLN A 69 -0.91 -7.64 3.41
N GLY A 70 -0.63 -8.36 4.50
CA GLY A 70 -0.38 -7.74 5.80
C GLY A 70 0.97 -7.01 5.82
N THR A 71 1.14 -5.99 6.68
CA THR A 71 2.35 -5.15 6.72
C THR A 71 3.64 -5.97 6.84
N GLY A 72 3.68 -6.96 7.74
CA GLY A 72 4.86 -7.82 7.91
C GLY A 72 5.21 -8.58 6.63
N GLN A 73 4.21 -9.16 5.97
CA GLN A 73 4.38 -9.88 4.70
C GLN A 73 4.80 -8.92 3.57
N ALA A 74 4.26 -7.69 3.53
CA ALA A 74 4.64 -6.70 2.55
C ALA A 74 6.12 -6.30 2.67
N LEU A 75 6.59 -6.10 3.90
CA LEU A 75 8.01 -5.86 4.19
C LEU A 75 8.87 -7.09 3.86
N ASP A 76 8.41 -8.31 4.15
CA ASP A 76 9.12 -9.54 3.81
C ASP A 76 9.23 -9.74 2.29
N THR A 77 8.20 -9.38 1.54
CA THR A 77 8.25 -9.34 0.06
C THR A 77 9.35 -8.39 -0.43
N GLY A 78 9.45 -7.20 0.17
CA GLY A 78 10.55 -6.27 -0.10
C GLY A 78 11.93 -6.81 0.32
N ARG A 79 12.03 -7.50 1.48
CA ARG A 79 13.29 -8.11 1.94
C ARG A 79 13.82 -9.16 0.96
N ARG A 80 12.95 -9.91 0.33
CA ARG A 80 13.33 -10.91 -0.69
C ARG A 80 13.63 -10.30 -2.06
N GLY A 81 13.30 -9.01 -2.27
CA GLY A 81 13.44 -8.36 -3.58
C GLY A 81 12.29 -8.69 -4.55
N ASP A 82 11.19 -9.26 -4.07
CA ASP A 82 10.03 -9.62 -4.90
C ASP A 82 9.14 -8.41 -5.23
N ALA A 83 9.50 -7.22 -4.75
CA ALA A 83 8.89 -5.94 -5.08
C ALA A 83 9.97 -4.89 -5.39
N ASP A 84 9.60 -3.88 -6.18
CA ASP A 84 10.45 -2.73 -6.50
C ASP A 84 10.27 -1.61 -5.45
N VAL A 85 9.07 -1.47 -4.91
CA VAL A 85 8.69 -0.45 -3.92
C VAL A 85 7.85 -1.08 -2.82
N VAL A 86 8.04 -0.62 -1.59
CA VAL A 86 7.17 -0.92 -0.44
C VAL A 86 6.41 0.35 -0.07
N LEU A 87 5.07 0.25 0.08
CA LEU A 87 4.19 1.33 0.51
C LEU A 87 3.28 0.79 1.62
N VAL A 88 3.59 1.14 2.86
CA VAL A 88 2.90 0.63 4.06
C VAL A 88 2.76 1.73 5.12
N HIS A 89 2.20 1.42 6.30
CA HIS A 89 1.88 2.38 7.34
C HIS A 89 2.21 1.85 8.75
N ALA A 90 3.44 1.39 8.94
CA ALA A 90 3.97 0.95 10.24
C ALA A 90 5.38 1.53 10.44
N LYS A 91 5.46 2.82 10.79
CA LYS A 91 6.68 3.63 10.81
C LYS A 91 7.89 2.91 11.42
N ALA A 92 7.74 2.32 12.62
CA ALA A 92 8.85 1.63 13.29
C ALA A 92 9.38 0.42 12.49
N GLN A 93 8.48 -0.35 11.84
CA GLN A 93 8.89 -1.49 11.00
C GLN A 93 9.53 -1.03 9.69
N GLU A 94 9.06 0.08 9.12
CA GLU A 94 9.61 0.71 7.92
C GLU A 94 11.02 1.26 8.18
N GLU A 95 11.21 1.97 9.28
CA GLU A 95 12.51 2.47 9.72
C GLU A 95 13.51 1.33 9.97
N LYS A 96 13.06 0.24 10.60
CA LYS A 96 13.87 -0.96 10.76
C LYS A 96 14.23 -1.60 9.42
N PHE A 97 13.30 -1.67 8.47
CA PHE A 97 13.54 -2.21 7.13
C PHE A 97 14.66 -1.43 6.39
N VAL A 98 14.67 -0.11 6.53
CA VAL A 98 15.74 0.75 5.98
C VAL A 98 17.05 0.57 6.75
N ALA A 99 17.01 0.57 8.09
CA ALA A 99 18.21 0.40 8.93
C ALA A 99 18.90 -0.95 8.70
N ASP A 100 18.13 -2.01 8.44
CA ASP A 100 18.64 -3.34 8.07
C ASP A 100 19.19 -3.39 6.63
N GLY A 101 19.10 -2.29 5.86
CA GLY A 101 19.66 -2.14 4.52
C GLY A 101 18.80 -2.76 3.41
N PHE A 102 17.54 -3.11 3.66
CA PHE A 102 16.62 -3.66 2.66
C PHE A 102 15.92 -2.56 1.84
N GLY A 103 15.78 -1.36 2.38
CA GLY A 103 15.28 -0.16 1.72
C GLY A 103 16.37 0.89 1.58
N VAL A 104 16.21 1.80 0.62
CA VAL A 104 17.16 2.91 0.40
C VAL A 104 16.87 4.04 1.39
N GLU A 105 15.65 4.53 1.39
CA GLU A 105 15.19 5.64 2.21
C GLU A 105 13.69 5.52 2.43
N ARG A 106 13.23 5.84 3.65
CA ARG A 106 11.81 6.01 3.95
C ARG A 106 11.38 7.45 3.67
N LYS A 107 10.45 7.63 2.75
CA LYS A 107 9.82 8.95 2.54
C LYS A 107 8.44 8.96 3.20
N PRO A 108 8.11 9.96 4.04
CA PRO A 108 6.74 10.18 4.46
C PRO A 108 5.90 10.52 3.22
N LEU A 109 4.67 10.04 3.17
CA LEU A 109 3.83 10.20 2.00
C LEU A 109 2.53 10.94 2.30
N MET A 110 1.78 10.41 3.25
CA MET A 110 0.45 10.87 3.66
C MET A 110 0.10 10.26 5.00
N TYR A 111 -0.94 10.72 5.63
CA TYR A 111 -1.58 10.03 6.75
C TYR A 111 -3.09 9.90 6.52
N ASN A 112 -3.68 8.90 7.14
CA ASN A 112 -5.09 8.85 7.47
C ASN A 112 -5.23 8.66 8.99
N ASP A 113 -6.44 8.46 9.48
CA ASP A 113 -6.67 8.12 10.88
C ASP A 113 -7.34 6.76 11.03
N PHE A 114 -7.08 6.15 12.18
CA PHE A 114 -7.92 5.10 12.69
C PHE A 114 -9.14 5.70 13.39
N VAL A 115 -10.19 4.92 13.42
CA VAL A 115 -11.42 5.21 14.15
C VAL A 115 -11.83 3.97 14.94
N LEU A 116 -12.39 4.17 16.12
CA LEU A 116 -13.03 3.08 16.83
C LEU A 116 -14.49 3.01 16.37
N ILE A 117 -14.83 1.88 15.81
CA ILE A 117 -16.17 1.54 15.39
C ILE A 117 -16.85 0.74 16.52
N GLY A 118 -18.12 0.96 16.75
CA GLY A 118 -18.86 0.20 17.75
C GLY A 118 -20.36 0.27 17.52
N PRO A 119 -21.16 -0.50 18.28
CA PRO A 119 -22.60 -0.51 18.17
C PRO A 119 -23.21 0.85 18.58
N LYS A 120 -24.24 1.30 17.92
CA LYS A 120 -24.97 2.55 18.23
C LYS A 120 -25.51 2.58 19.66
N GLY A 121 -25.85 1.40 20.20
CA GLY A 121 -26.30 1.23 21.59
C GLY A 121 -25.22 1.44 22.63
N ASP A 122 -23.94 1.47 22.20
CA ASP A 122 -22.76 1.82 22.99
C ASP A 122 -22.69 1.21 24.40
N PRO A 123 -22.65 -0.10 24.53
CA PRO A 123 -22.67 -0.76 25.86
C PRO A 123 -21.46 -0.37 26.72
N ALA A 124 -20.35 0.07 26.13
CA ALA A 124 -19.19 0.55 26.86
C ALA A 124 -19.31 2.03 27.28
N GLY A 125 -20.23 2.81 26.70
CA GLY A 125 -20.43 4.23 27.03
C GLY A 125 -19.28 5.11 26.57
N VAL A 126 -18.75 4.86 25.36
CA VAL A 126 -17.55 5.53 24.82
C VAL A 126 -17.87 6.46 23.65
N LYS A 127 -19.08 6.46 23.16
CA LYS A 127 -19.50 7.24 22.00
C LYS A 127 -19.31 8.73 22.21
N GLY A 128 -18.65 9.39 21.24
CA GLY A 128 -18.34 10.82 21.29
C GLY A 128 -17.08 11.16 22.09
N SER A 129 -16.39 10.16 22.63
CA SER A 129 -15.06 10.39 23.25
C SER A 129 -14.03 10.72 22.19
N SER A 130 -13.09 11.62 22.55
CA SER A 130 -11.86 11.90 21.81
C SER A 130 -10.61 11.29 22.49
N ASP A 131 -10.80 10.41 23.46
CA ASP A 131 -9.73 9.71 24.19
C ASP A 131 -9.88 8.20 23.97
N ILE A 132 -9.10 7.67 23.03
CA ILE A 132 -9.11 6.25 22.69
C ILE A 132 -8.67 5.36 23.85
N VAL A 133 -7.72 5.82 24.68
CA VAL A 133 -7.20 5.03 25.81
C VAL A 133 -8.28 4.84 26.87
N SER A 134 -9.01 5.89 27.22
CA SER A 134 -10.14 5.81 28.15
C SER A 134 -11.26 4.93 27.59
N ALA A 135 -11.52 5.01 26.28
CA ALA A 135 -12.51 4.18 25.61
C ALA A 135 -12.14 2.69 25.66
N LEU A 136 -10.90 2.34 25.37
CA LEU A 136 -10.41 0.96 25.45
C LEU A 136 -10.49 0.39 26.89
N LYS A 137 -10.15 1.20 27.91
CA LYS A 137 -10.35 0.80 29.31
C LYS A 137 -11.80 0.48 29.62
N ALA A 138 -12.73 1.35 29.19
CA ALA A 138 -14.15 1.14 29.42
C ALA A 138 -14.68 -0.12 28.71
N ILE A 139 -14.23 -0.40 27.50
CA ILE A 139 -14.57 -1.64 26.77
C ILE A 139 -14.10 -2.86 27.55
N ARG A 140 -12.84 -2.87 28.00
CA ARG A 140 -12.30 -3.98 28.81
C ARG A 140 -13.04 -4.14 30.12
N ASP A 141 -13.26 -3.06 30.87
CA ASP A 141 -13.87 -3.09 32.20
C ASP A 141 -15.32 -3.59 32.18
N LYS A 142 -16.03 -3.32 31.09
CA LYS A 142 -17.39 -3.82 30.86
C LYS A 142 -17.46 -5.16 30.10
N ALA A 143 -16.28 -5.73 29.77
CA ALA A 143 -16.18 -6.93 28.95
C ALA A 143 -17.03 -6.85 27.66
N ALA A 144 -17.12 -5.63 27.08
CA ALA A 144 -17.91 -5.41 25.88
C ALA A 144 -17.20 -6.06 24.67
N PRO A 145 -17.95 -6.72 23.75
CA PRO A 145 -17.33 -7.46 22.66
C PRO A 145 -16.41 -6.58 21.81
N PHE A 146 -15.20 -7.03 21.57
CA PHE A 146 -14.20 -6.39 20.73
C PHE A 146 -13.63 -7.39 19.72
N VAL A 147 -13.55 -7.01 18.47
CA VAL A 147 -12.94 -7.80 17.38
C VAL A 147 -11.60 -7.21 17.01
N SER A 148 -10.57 -8.02 17.14
CA SER A 148 -9.22 -7.72 16.65
C SER A 148 -8.95 -8.42 15.33
N ARG A 149 -8.21 -7.78 14.46
CA ARG A 149 -7.72 -8.43 13.23
C ARG A 149 -6.85 -9.66 13.53
N GLY A 150 -5.97 -9.60 14.53
CA GLY A 150 -5.10 -10.71 14.92
C GLY A 150 -4.14 -11.20 13.82
N ASP A 151 -3.92 -10.43 12.76
CA ASP A 151 -3.24 -10.83 11.51
C ASP A 151 -1.84 -10.23 11.33
N LYS A 152 -1.30 -9.59 12.37
CA LYS A 152 -0.01 -8.88 12.37
C LYS A 152 0.07 -7.75 11.33
N SER A 153 -1.07 -7.20 10.91
CA SER A 153 -1.14 -6.01 10.05
C SER A 153 -0.75 -4.74 10.79
N GLY A 154 -0.59 -3.63 10.05
CA GLY A 154 -0.39 -2.31 10.64
C GLY A 154 -1.55 -1.88 11.56
N THR A 155 -2.79 -2.20 11.20
CA THR A 155 -3.95 -1.95 12.06
C THR A 155 -3.88 -2.78 13.35
N HIS A 156 -3.51 -4.05 13.26
CA HIS A 156 -3.35 -4.89 14.44
C HIS A 156 -2.21 -4.39 15.34
N SER A 157 -1.07 -3.99 14.74
CA SER A 157 0.04 -3.41 15.52
C SER A 157 -0.38 -2.12 16.23
N ALA A 158 -1.08 -1.22 15.52
CA ALA A 158 -1.60 0.02 16.12
C ALA A 158 -2.61 -0.27 17.25
N GLU A 159 -3.48 -1.26 17.08
CA GLU A 159 -4.41 -1.71 18.13
C GLU A 159 -3.67 -2.16 19.39
N LEU A 160 -2.65 -3.02 19.25
CA LEU A 160 -1.84 -3.50 20.36
C LEU A 160 -1.10 -2.35 21.09
N ASP A 161 -0.57 -1.38 20.34
CA ASP A 161 0.06 -0.19 20.91
C ASP A 161 -0.95 0.66 21.71
N LEU A 162 -2.20 0.77 21.23
CA LEU A 162 -3.26 1.48 21.94
C LEU A 162 -3.68 0.74 23.23
N TRP A 163 -3.80 -0.59 23.21
CA TRP A 163 -4.05 -1.39 24.40
C TRP A 163 -2.93 -1.21 25.44
N LYS A 164 -1.68 -1.26 24.99
CA LYS A 164 -0.51 -0.99 25.84
C LYS A 164 -0.52 0.42 26.41
N ALA A 165 -0.86 1.44 25.63
CA ALA A 165 -1.03 2.82 26.10
C ALA A 165 -2.16 2.95 27.12
N ALA A 166 -3.16 2.08 27.06
CA ALA A 166 -4.21 1.95 28.06
C ALA A 166 -3.75 1.22 29.34
N GLY A 167 -2.51 0.75 29.40
CA GLY A 167 -1.99 -0.05 30.51
C GLY A 167 -2.57 -1.48 30.54
N ILE A 168 -3.01 -1.98 29.38
CA ILE A 168 -3.63 -3.30 29.25
C ILE A 168 -2.73 -4.19 28.40
N GLU A 169 -2.11 -5.18 29.02
CA GLU A 169 -1.38 -6.24 28.33
C GLU A 169 -2.39 -7.25 27.78
N ILE A 170 -2.78 -7.07 26.52
CA ILE A 170 -3.92 -7.78 25.94
C ILE A 170 -3.77 -9.30 25.98
N GLU A 171 -2.57 -9.83 25.82
CA GLU A 171 -2.29 -11.27 25.90
C GLU A 171 -2.66 -11.88 27.28
N GLN A 172 -2.63 -11.07 28.33
CA GLN A 172 -3.00 -11.48 29.69
C GLN A 172 -4.44 -11.12 30.03
N ALA A 173 -4.97 -10.04 29.40
CA ALA A 173 -6.29 -9.50 29.70
C ALA A 173 -7.40 -10.02 28.79
N LYS A 174 -7.06 -10.61 27.64
CA LYS A 174 -8.05 -11.13 26.70
C LYS A 174 -8.88 -12.28 27.29
N GLY A 175 -10.13 -12.31 26.92
CA GLY A 175 -11.09 -13.33 27.35
C GLY A 175 -12.21 -13.44 26.31
N PRO A 176 -13.40 -13.93 26.67
CA PRO A 176 -14.51 -14.09 25.71
C PRO A 176 -14.94 -12.79 25.00
N TRP A 177 -14.62 -11.64 25.60
CA TRP A 177 -14.94 -10.32 25.07
C TRP A 177 -14.00 -9.89 23.93
N TYR A 178 -12.78 -10.44 23.84
CA TYR A 178 -11.78 -10.08 22.84
C TYR A 178 -11.57 -11.22 21.85
N ARG A 179 -11.90 -10.99 20.59
CA ARG A 179 -11.86 -12.01 19.54
C ARG A 179 -10.88 -11.65 18.44
N GLU A 180 -9.81 -12.39 18.34
CA GLU A 180 -8.87 -12.36 17.22
C GLU A 180 -9.41 -13.23 16.09
N ILE A 181 -9.49 -12.69 14.86
CA ILE A 181 -10.03 -13.42 13.71
C ILE A 181 -8.96 -13.88 12.71
N GLY A 182 -7.74 -13.39 12.79
CA GLY A 182 -6.64 -13.76 11.90
C GLY A 182 -6.84 -13.34 10.44
N GLN A 183 -7.66 -12.31 10.17
CA GLN A 183 -8.05 -11.92 8.82
C GLN A 183 -8.01 -10.40 8.60
N GLY A 184 -8.18 -9.98 7.31
CA GLY A 184 -8.13 -8.58 6.89
C GLY A 184 -9.30 -7.73 7.39
N MET A 185 -9.23 -6.41 7.11
CA MET A 185 -10.15 -5.41 7.66
C MET A 185 -11.61 -5.65 7.28
N GLY A 186 -11.89 -6.04 6.04
CA GLY A 186 -13.25 -6.35 5.59
C GLY A 186 -13.89 -7.48 6.39
N ALA A 187 -13.14 -8.55 6.71
CA ALA A 187 -13.62 -9.65 7.54
C ALA A 187 -13.83 -9.20 9.00
N ALA A 188 -12.91 -8.35 9.54
CA ALA A 188 -13.06 -7.79 10.88
C ALA A 188 -14.34 -6.95 11.01
N LEU A 189 -14.60 -6.07 10.05
CA LEU A 189 -15.82 -5.25 10.02
C LEU A 189 -17.08 -6.09 9.87
N ASN A 190 -17.09 -7.14 9.03
CA ASN A 190 -18.22 -8.05 8.91
C ASN A 190 -18.49 -8.82 10.21
N THR A 191 -17.42 -9.32 10.85
CA THR A 191 -17.53 -10.02 12.13
C THR A 191 -18.07 -9.07 13.22
N SER A 192 -17.55 -7.85 13.28
CA SER A 192 -18.02 -6.84 14.23
C SER A 192 -19.47 -6.46 14.00
N SER A 193 -19.90 -6.32 12.75
CA SER A 193 -21.30 -6.06 12.39
C SER A 193 -22.22 -7.19 12.85
N ALA A 194 -21.83 -8.45 12.64
CA ALA A 194 -22.60 -9.60 13.05
C ALA A 194 -22.68 -9.78 14.59
N MET A 195 -21.64 -9.35 15.31
CA MET A 195 -21.53 -9.50 16.76
C MET A 195 -21.98 -8.26 17.54
N ASN A 196 -22.28 -7.15 16.89
CA ASN A 196 -22.42 -5.83 17.53
C ASN A 196 -21.22 -5.52 18.43
N ALA A 197 -20.00 -5.69 17.89
CA ALA A 197 -18.75 -5.57 18.61
C ALA A 197 -18.00 -4.28 18.25
N TYR A 198 -17.12 -3.83 19.14
CA TYR A 198 -16.16 -2.77 18.85
C TYR A 198 -15.04 -3.32 17.95
N VAL A 199 -14.45 -2.46 17.11
CA VAL A 199 -13.31 -2.78 16.24
C VAL A 199 -12.54 -1.52 15.89
N LEU A 200 -11.21 -1.60 15.81
CA LEU A 200 -10.37 -0.54 15.26
C LEU A 200 -10.32 -0.68 13.74
N SER A 201 -10.57 0.40 13.01
CA SER A 201 -10.48 0.44 11.55
C SER A 201 -9.83 1.73 11.09
N ASP A 202 -9.13 1.72 9.96
CA ASP A 202 -8.86 2.97 9.25
C ASP A 202 -10.17 3.57 8.70
N ARG A 203 -10.24 4.90 8.66
CA ARG A 203 -11.45 5.63 8.27
C ARG A 203 -11.89 5.29 6.84
N ALA A 204 -10.96 5.14 5.90
CA ALA A 204 -11.30 4.90 4.51
C ALA A 204 -11.97 3.52 4.33
N SER A 205 -11.42 2.47 4.94
CA SER A 205 -12.04 1.14 4.95
C SER A 205 -13.45 1.18 5.54
N TRP A 206 -13.64 1.90 6.66
CA TRP A 206 -14.97 2.08 7.24
C TRP A 206 -15.94 2.82 6.31
N LEU A 207 -15.50 3.91 5.68
CA LEU A 207 -16.36 4.70 4.79
C LEU A 207 -16.78 3.90 3.54
N ASN A 208 -15.93 3.03 3.03
CA ASN A 208 -16.25 2.13 1.92
C ASN A 208 -17.06 0.90 2.33
N PHE A 209 -17.04 0.53 3.62
CA PHE A 209 -17.74 -0.64 4.12
C PHE A 209 -19.26 -0.46 4.05
N ARG A 210 -19.96 -1.44 3.47
CA ARG A 210 -21.41 -1.36 3.22
C ARG A 210 -22.26 -2.08 4.26
N ASN A 211 -21.78 -3.22 4.77
CA ASN A 211 -22.54 -4.08 5.69
C ASN A 211 -22.43 -3.61 7.15
N ARG A 212 -22.74 -2.34 7.41
CA ARG A 212 -22.51 -1.68 8.70
C ARG A 212 -23.41 -2.18 9.82
N GLY A 213 -24.59 -2.70 9.47
CA GLY A 213 -25.58 -3.10 10.49
C GLY A 213 -25.89 -1.94 11.45
N ASP A 214 -25.76 -2.20 12.74
CA ASP A 214 -25.97 -1.21 13.79
C ASP A 214 -24.67 -0.54 14.29
N LEU A 215 -23.59 -0.61 13.49
CA LEU A 215 -22.31 0.00 13.83
C LEU A 215 -22.21 1.45 13.35
N ASP A 216 -21.41 2.24 14.08
CA ASP A 216 -21.07 3.63 13.75
C ASP A 216 -19.68 3.96 14.31
N ILE A 217 -19.10 5.11 13.92
CA ILE A 217 -17.92 5.66 14.58
C ILE A 217 -18.29 6.09 15.98
N VAL A 218 -17.59 5.56 16.98
CA VAL A 218 -17.83 5.89 18.40
C VAL A 218 -16.71 6.70 19.03
N VAL A 219 -15.47 6.56 18.54
CA VAL A 219 -14.31 7.39 18.95
C VAL A 219 -13.49 7.79 17.73
N GLU A 220 -13.15 9.07 17.63
CA GLU A 220 -12.30 9.65 16.58
C GLU A 220 -11.56 10.90 17.10
N GLY A 221 -10.57 11.40 16.34
CA GLY A 221 -9.90 12.67 16.60
C GLY A 221 -8.78 12.62 17.66
N ASP A 222 -8.48 11.47 18.23
CA ASP A 222 -7.32 11.29 19.10
C ASP A 222 -6.02 11.26 18.28
N ARG A 223 -4.98 11.99 18.71
CA ARG A 223 -3.69 12.00 18.02
C ARG A 223 -3.03 10.63 17.92
N ARG A 224 -3.31 9.73 18.88
CA ARG A 224 -2.81 8.34 18.87
C ARG A 224 -3.43 7.49 17.78
N LEU A 225 -4.49 7.98 17.13
CA LEU A 225 -5.15 7.32 16.01
C LEU A 225 -4.56 7.72 14.65
N PHE A 226 -3.54 8.58 14.59
CA PHE A 226 -2.92 8.96 13.33
C PHE A 226 -2.14 7.77 12.74
N ASN A 227 -2.36 7.53 11.46
CA ASN A 227 -1.80 6.41 10.71
C ASN A 227 -0.95 6.94 9.56
N GLN A 228 0.37 7.02 9.79
CA GLN A 228 1.34 7.60 8.87
C GLN A 228 1.82 6.57 7.85
N TYR A 229 1.65 6.87 6.58
CA TYR A 229 2.15 6.07 5.45
C TYR A 229 3.57 6.47 5.07
N GLY A 230 4.38 5.47 4.75
CA GLY A 230 5.69 5.63 4.16
C GLY A 230 5.81 4.89 2.83
N VAL A 231 6.70 5.38 1.97
CA VAL A 231 7.07 4.74 0.72
C VAL A 231 8.58 4.58 0.65
N ILE A 232 9.05 3.41 0.20
CA ILE A 232 10.46 2.99 0.28
C ILE A 232 10.83 2.27 -1.02
N LEU A 233 11.91 2.70 -1.66
CA LEU A 233 12.53 1.93 -2.75
C LEU A 233 13.25 0.72 -2.14
N VAL A 234 12.98 -0.48 -2.64
CA VAL A 234 13.73 -1.68 -2.28
C VAL A 234 15.18 -1.52 -2.75
N ASN A 235 16.14 -1.92 -1.92
CA ASN A 235 17.53 -1.60 -2.14
C ASN A 235 18.13 -2.37 -3.33
N PRO A 236 18.44 -1.69 -4.45
CA PRO A 236 18.98 -2.34 -5.65
C PRO A 236 20.42 -2.84 -5.46
N ALA A 237 21.14 -2.39 -4.44
CA ALA A 237 22.46 -2.94 -4.11
C ALA A 237 22.37 -4.36 -3.55
N ARG A 238 21.25 -4.70 -2.89
CA ARG A 238 20.96 -6.06 -2.43
C ARG A 238 20.25 -6.90 -3.48
N HIS A 239 19.40 -6.26 -4.28
CA HIS A 239 18.55 -6.90 -5.27
C HIS A 239 18.72 -6.23 -6.65
N PRO A 240 19.75 -6.62 -7.44
CA PRO A 240 20.08 -5.97 -8.71
C PRO A 240 18.97 -5.99 -9.77
N HIS A 241 17.97 -6.87 -9.61
CA HIS A 241 16.81 -6.98 -10.51
C HIS A 241 15.70 -5.97 -10.19
N VAL A 242 15.77 -5.27 -9.06
CA VAL A 242 14.83 -4.20 -8.71
C VAL A 242 14.90 -3.09 -9.77
N LYS A 243 13.75 -2.71 -10.26
CA LYS A 243 13.58 -1.69 -11.31
C LYS A 243 13.76 -0.28 -10.71
N LYS A 244 15.00 0.01 -10.29
CA LYS A 244 15.35 1.23 -9.56
C LYS A 244 14.80 2.51 -10.20
N ALA A 245 15.01 2.70 -11.51
CA ALA A 245 14.60 3.93 -12.20
C ALA A 245 13.08 4.11 -12.19
N ASP A 246 12.32 3.06 -12.47
CA ASP A 246 10.87 3.10 -12.54
C ASP A 246 10.24 3.15 -11.14
N GLY A 247 10.82 2.44 -10.16
CA GLY A 247 10.42 2.51 -8.75
C GLY A 247 10.66 3.91 -8.16
N GLN A 248 11.82 4.51 -8.46
CA GLN A 248 12.12 5.87 -8.03
C GLN A 248 11.18 6.89 -8.69
N ALA A 249 10.89 6.74 -9.99
CA ALA A 249 9.93 7.61 -10.69
C ALA A 249 8.53 7.57 -10.04
N PHE A 250 8.10 6.40 -9.57
CA PHE A 250 6.83 6.28 -8.83
C PHE A 250 6.88 7.02 -7.49
N ILE A 251 7.96 6.83 -6.72
CA ILE A 251 8.15 7.52 -5.44
C ILE A 251 8.20 9.04 -5.65
N ASP A 252 9.01 9.51 -6.61
CA ASP A 252 9.15 10.94 -6.90
C ASP A 252 7.83 11.57 -7.32
N TRP A 253 7.03 10.86 -8.11
CA TRP A 253 5.69 11.35 -8.47
C TRP A 253 4.77 11.41 -7.24
N LEU A 254 4.74 10.37 -6.41
CA LEU A 254 3.90 10.35 -5.20
C LEU A 254 4.20 11.51 -4.24
N VAL A 255 5.47 11.87 -4.07
CA VAL A 255 5.88 12.97 -3.18
C VAL A 255 5.89 14.35 -3.87
N SER A 256 5.72 14.41 -5.20
CA SER A 256 5.62 15.67 -5.92
C SER A 256 4.33 16.41 -5.60
N SER A 257 4.26 17.71 -5.91
CA SER A 257 3.04 18.52 -5.77
C SER A 257 1.85 17.91 -6.51
N GLU A 258 2.06 17.30 -7.68
CA GLU A 258 1.01 16.63 -8.45
C GLU A 258 0.49 15.37 -7.75
N GLY A 259 1.39 14.49 -7.31
CA GLY A 259 1.01 13.27 -6.58
C GLY A 259 0.36 13.59 -5.23
N GLN A 260 0.89 14.57 -4.51
CA GLN A 260 0.29 15.04 -3.25
C GLN A 260 -1.10 15.64 -3.47
N LYS A 261 -1.30 16.40 -4.55
CA LYS A 261 -2.63 16.87 -4.94
C LYS A 261 -3.56 15.71 -5.30
N ALA A 262 -3.09 14.74 -6.06
CA ALA A 262 -3.90 13.56 -6.40
C ALA A 262 -4.34 12.78 -5.14
N ILE A 263 -3.47 12.67 -4.12
CA ILE A 263 -3.84 12.08 -2.83
C ILE A 263 -4.91 12.93 -2.12
N ALA A 264 -4.76 14.25 -2.10
CA ALA A 264 -5.73 15.16 -1.47
C ALA A 264 -7.10 15.17 -2.16
N ASP A 265 -7.11 14.99 -3.48
CA ASP A 265 -8.34 14.97 -4.29
C ASP A 265 -9.14 13.66 -4.11
N TYR A 266 -8.53 12.62 -3.49
CA TYR A 266 -9.25 11.38 -3.21
C TYR A 266 -10.21 11.57 -2.04
N VAL A 267 -11.51 11.49 -2.32
CA VAL A 267 -12.58 11.68 -1.34
C VAL A 267 -13.56 10.51 -1.37
N ILE A 268 -14.13 10.16 -0.23
CA ILE A 268 -15.20 9.16 -0.09
C ILE A 268 -16.43 9.86 0.47
N GLY A 269 -17.53 9.85 -0.30
CA GLY A 269 -18.75 10.56 0.10
C GLY A 269 -18.54 12.08 0.30
N GLY A 270 -17.63 12.69 -0.50
CA GLY A 270 -17.27 14.10 -0.41
C GLY A 270 -16.33 14.45 0.76
N ARG A 271 -15.80 13.47 1.48
CA ARG A 271 -14.90 13.69 2.63
C ARG A 271 -13.47 13.26 2.29
N PRO A 272 -12.46 14.10 2.55
CA PRO A 272 -11.05 13.69 2.50
C PRO A 272 -10.80 12.53 3.47
N VAL A 273 -10.02 11.54 3.02
CA VAL A 273 -9.68 10.36 3.82
C VAL A 273 -8.18 10.15 3.94
N PHE A 274 -7.40 10.80 3.07
CA PHE A 274 -5.95 10.85 3.14
C PHE A 274 -5.47 12.30 3.11
N PHE A 275 -4.46 12.58 3.89
CA PHE A 275 -3.90 13.92 4.08
C PHE A 275 -2.43 13.89 3.68
N PRO A 276 -2.06 14.54 2.54
CA PRO A 276 -0.69 14.60 2.07
C PRO A 276 0.24 15.27 3.08
N ASN A 277 1.44 14.71 3.28
CA ASN A 277 2.44 15.30 4.16
C ASN A 277 3.89 14.96 3.78
N ALA A 278 4.17 14.73 2.49
CA ALA A 278 5.51 14.40 2.02
C ALA A 278 6.58 15.43 2.38
N GLU A 279 6.22 16.71 2.48
CA GLU A 279 7.12 17.83 2.81
C GLU A 279 7.28 18.07 4.32
N LYS A 280 6.41 17.45 5.14
CA LYS A 280 6.44 17.67 6.60
C LYS A 280 7.25 16.56 7.27
N GLN A 281 8.52 16.85 7.57
CA GLN A 281 9.30 16.01 8.48
C GLN A 281 8.69 16.11 9.89
N GLY A 282 8.12 15.00 10.37
CA GLY A 282 7.72 14.83 11.77
C GLY A 282 6.29 15.27 12.10
N VAL A 283 5.35 14.35 11.93
CA VAL A 283 4.14 14.28 12.76
C VAL A 283 4.17 12.94 13.48
#